data_5ae35bb1c9d521e807155af14b27f329
#
_entry.id   5ae35bb1c9d521e807155af14b27f329
#
_cell.length_a   1.000
_cell.length_b   1.000
_cell.length_c   1.000
_cell.angle_alpha   90.00
_cell.angle_beta   90.00
_cell.angle_gamma   90.00
#
_symmetry.space_group_name_H-M   'P 1'
#
loop_
_entity.id
_entity.type
_entity.pdbx_description
1 polymer ?
#
loop_
_entity_poly.entity_id
_entity_poly.type
_entity_poly.pdbx_seq_one_letter_code
_entity_poly.pdbx_strand_id
1 'polypeptide(L)'
;MIAPKIVETANSLGMNPLDLATIISYETAGTFDPTKRGPTTKWGQHRGLIQFGQPQAKQYGVDWRDPLNSQLGAGKAVEKYFRSSGWKPGMSVLDAYSIVNAGAPGKYNASDTAAGGAPGTVRDK
;
A
#
# COMPACT_ATOMS: atom_id res chain seq x y z
N MET A 1 11.68 13.69 4.82
CA MET A 1 12.40 12.43 4.57
C MET A 1 11.49 11.24 4.77
N ILE A 2 11.42 10.32 3.79
CA ILE A 2 10.44 9.23 3.80
C ILE A 2 10.86 8.04 4.68
N ALA A 3 12.14 7.69 4.73
CA ALA A 3 12.58 6.46 5.39
C ALA A 3 12.17 6.35 6.88
N PRO A 4 12.36 7.38 7.72
CA PRO A 4 11.89 7.29 9.11
C PRO A 4 10.39 7.09 9.23
N LYS A 5 9.60 7.64 8.31
CA LYS A 5 8.15 7.48 8.32
C LYS A 5 7.73 6.07 7.90
N ILE A 6 8.46 5.44 7.00
CA ILE A 6 8.25 4.01 6.67
C ILE A 6 8.50 3.16 7.91
N VAL A 7 9.61 3.41 8.61
CA VAL A 7 9.94 2.68 9.83
C VAL A 7 8.86 2.86 10.90
N GLU A 8 8.43 4.08 11.13
CA GLU A 8 7.38 4.38 12.10
C GLU A 8 6.08 3.62 11.77
N THR A 9 5.67 3.68 10.51
CA THR A 9 4.44 3.01 10.05
C THR A 9 4.54 1.50 10.21
N ALA A 10 5.65 0.91 9.78
CA ALA A 10 5.88 -0.52 9.87
C ALA A 10 5.91 -0.98 11.33
N ASN A 11 6.61 -0.25 12.19
CA ASN A 11 6.68 -0.60 13.61
C ASN A 11 5.30 -0.56 14.25
N SER A 12 4.49 0.43 13.90
CA SER A 12 3.11 0.53 14.41
C SER A 12 2.24 -0.64 13.95
N LEU A 13 2.51 -1.16 12.76
CA LEU A 13 1.80 -2.33 12.19
C LEU A 13 2.35 -3.66 12.69
N GLY A 14 3.51 -3.71 13.33
CA GLY A 14 4.20 -4.96 13.59
C GLY A 14 4.68 -5.64 12.31
N MET A 15 5.09 -4.84 11.33
CA MET A 15 5.59 -5.28 10.03
C MET A 15 7.08 -4.97 9.95
N ASN A 16 7.84 -5.84 9.26
CA ASN A 16 9.24 -5.54 8.99
C ASN A 16 9.34 -4.29 8.09
N PRO A 17 10.10 -3.25 8.51
CA PRO A 17 10.24 -2.04 7.69
C PRO A 17 10.74 -2.30 6.27
N LEU A 18 11.59 -3.30 6.06
CA LEU A 18 12.05 -3.65 4.71
C LEU A 18 10.91 -4.18 3.85
N ASP A 19 9.96 -4.90 4.44
CA ASP A 19 8.80 -5.40 3.71
C ASP A 19 7.92 -4.25 3.25
N LEU A 20 7.66 -3.30 4.13
CA LEU A 20 6.86 -2.12 3.75
C LEU A 20 7.58 -1.29 2.69
N ALA A 21 8.87 -1.07 2.85
CA ALA A 21 9.68 -0.33 1.86
C ALA A 21 9.66 -1.04 0.49
N THR A 22 9.73 -2.36 0.48
CA THR A 22 9.69 -3.16 -0.75
C THR A 22 8.35 -3.00 -1.47
N ILE A 23 7.24 -3.06 -0.71
CA ILE A 23 5.90 -2.86 -1.27
C ILE A 23 5.78 -1.46 -1.87
N ILE A 24 6.20 -0.44 -1.13
CA ILE A 24 6.15 0.94 -1.62
C ILE A 24 7.02 1.11 -2.87
N SER A 25 8.20 0.54 -2.89
CA SER A 25 9.08 0.58 -4.05
C SER A 25 8.40 -0.03 -5.27
N TYR A 26 7.79 -1.19 -5.09
CA TYR A 26 7.07 -1.87 -6.17
C TYR A 26 5.90 -1.02 -6.69
N GLU A 27 5.08 -0.51 -5.78
CA GLU A 27 3.87 0.25 -6.15
C GLU A 27 4.18 1.61 -6.78
N THR A 28 5.32 2.19 -6.47
CA THR A 28 5.72 3.50 -7.00
C THR A 28 6.77 3.39 -8.10
N ALA A 29 7.01 2.21 -8.64
CA ALA A 29 8.04 1.96 -9.66
C ALA A 29 9.43 2.46 -9.21
N GLY A 30 9.75 2.28 -7.94
CA GLY A 30 11.04 2.66 -7.35
C GLY A 30 11.20 4.14 -7.03
N THR A 31 10.16 4.95 -7.22
CA THR A 31 10.28 6.40 -7.02
C THR A 31 10.07 6.84 -5.58
N PHE A 32 9.37 6.06 -4.76
CA PHE A 32 8.92 6.45 -3.41
C PHE A 32 8.18 7.79 -3.42
N ASP A 33 7.55 8.15 -4.54
CA ASP A 33 6.81 9.39 -4.69
C ASP A 33 5.42 9.24 -4.05
N PRO A 34 5.10 10.00 -2.99
CA PRO A 34 3.81 9.87 -2.32
C PRO A 34 2.62 10.33 -3.18
N THR A 35 2.87 10.91 -4.33
CA THR A 35 1.82 11.29 -5.28
C THR A 35 1.85 10.45 -6.56
N LYS A 36 2.60 9.35 -6.57
CA LYS A 36 2.78 8.54 -7.79
C LYS A 36 1.43 8.16 -8.38
N ARG A 37 1.21 8.53 -9.64
CA ARG A 37 0.00 8.18 -10.38
C ARG A 37 0.21 6.84 -11.08
N GLY A 38 -0.79 5.99 -11.00
CA GLY A 38 -0.78 4.67 -11.58
C GLY A 38 -1.95 4.45 -12.53
N PRO A 39 -2.33 3.17 -12.75
CA PRO A 39 -3.40 2.85 -13.69
C PRO A 39 -4.76 3.32 -13.19
N THR A 40 -5.68 3.49 -14.15
CA THR A 40 -7.07 3.83 -13.86
C THR A 40 -7.91 2.55 -13.90
N THR A 41 -8.71 2.35 -12.86
CA THR A 41 -9.65 1.24 -12.74
C THR A 41 -11.04 1.78 -12.49
N LYS A 42 -11.99 0.88 -12.20
CA LYS A 42 -13.33 1.29 -11.76
C LYS A 42 -13.31 2.15 -10.49
N TRP A 43 -12.19 2.13 -9.75
CA TRP A 43 -12.00 2.94 -8.53
C TRP A 43 -11.33 4.29 -8.83
N GLY A 44 -11.24 4.70 -10.09
CA GLY A 44 -10.54 5.89 -10.53
C GLY A 44 -9.05 5.65 -10.74
N GLN A 45 -8.28 6.72 -10.91
CA GLN A 45 -6.84 6.59 -11.03
C GLN A 45 -6.22 6.26 -9.67
N HIS A 46 -5.48 5.15 -9.61
CA HIS A 46 -4.74 4.78 -8.41
C HIS A 46 -3.58 5.76 -8.20
N ARG A 47 -3.30 6.08 -6.94
CA ARG A 47 -2.34 7.12 -6.61
C ARG A 47 -1.73 6.88 -5.24
N GLY A 48 -0.46 7.26 -5.08
CA GLY A 48 0.22 7.27 -3.79
C GLY A 48 1.12 6.07 -3.56
N LEU A 49 1.58 5.94 -2.33
CA LEU A 49 2.65 4.99 -1.95
C LEU A 49 2.25 3.53 -2.08
N ILE A 50 0.98 3.21 -1.87
CA ILE A 50 0.45 1.86 -2.06
C ILE A 50 -0.66 1.84 -3.10
N GLN A 51 -0.75 2.87 -3.91
CA GLN A 51 -1.68 2.98 -5.05
C GLN A 51 -3.15 2.87 -4.61
N PHE A 52 -3.54 3.77 -3.71
CA PHE A 52 -4.95 3.87 -3.28
C PHE A 52 -5.86 4.16 -4.46
N GLY A 53 -7.00 3.49 -4.51
CA GLY A 53 -8.13 3.95 -5.33
C GLY A 53 -8.70 5.23 -4.72
N GLN A 54 -9.48 5.98 -5.49
CA GLN A 54 -10.04 7.26 -5.02
C GLN A 54 -10.92 7.11 -3.78
N PRO A 55 -11.86 6.13 -3.71
CA PRO A 55 -12.66 5.95 -2.50
C PRO A 55 -11.81 5.58 -1.27
N GLN A 56 -10.78 4.77 -1.46
CA GLN A 56 -9.89 4.36 -0.37
C GLN A 56 -9.08 5.55 0.17
N ALA A 57 -8.53 6.37 -0.72
CA ALA A 57 -7.78 7.55 -0.32
C ALA A 57 -8.66 8.47 0.54
N LYS A 58 -9.90 8.68 0.12
CA LYS A 58 -10.86 9.49 0.88
C LYS A 58 -11.21 8.85 2.21
N GLN A 59 -11.47 7.55 2.21
CA GLN A 59 -11.88 6.81 3.42
C GLN A 59 -10.81 6.85 4.49
N TYR A 60 -9.54 6.70 4.10
CA TYR A 60 -8.43 6.62 5.06
C TYR A 60 -7.74 7.96 5.32
N GLY A 61 -8.22 9.03 4.71
CA GLY A 61 -7.78 10.39 5.05
C GLY A 61 -6.51 10.83 4.34
N VAL A 62 -6.24 10.33 3.14
CA VAL A 62 -5.13 10.86 2.34
C VAL A 62 -5.45 12.30 1.95
N ASP A 63 -4.51 13.20 2.23
CA ASP A 63 -4.58 14.60 1.83
C ASP A 63 -3.50 14.85 0.77
N TRP A 64 -3.92 15.07 -0.45
CA TRP A 64 -2.98 15.26 -1.56
C TRP A 64 -2.25 16.61 -1.52
N ARG A 65 -2.61 17.50 -0.59
CA ARG A 65 -1.86 18.71 -0.29
C ARG A 65 -0.73 18.46 0.71
N ASP A 66 -0.81 17.34 1.42
CA ASP A 66 0.23 16.87 2.35
C ASP A 66 0.39 15.35 2.19
N PRO A 67 0.83 14.92 1.01
CA PRO A 67 0.73 13.50 0.65
C PRO A 67 1.60 12.59 1.52
N LEU A 68 2.81 13.01 1.87
CA LEU A 68 3.68 12.15 2.68
C LEU A 68 3.13 11.98 4.09
N ASN A 69 2.82 13.07 4.79
CA ASN A 69 2.40 13.02 6.19
C ASN A 69 0.99 12.46 6.37
N SER A 70 0.14 12.53 5.36
CA SER A 70 -1.19 11.92 5.45
C SER A 70 -1.17 10.43 5.18
N GLN A 71 -0.18 9.92 4.46
CA GLN A 71 -0.07 8.49 4.15
C GLN A 71 0.76 7.74 5.18
N LEU A 72 1.91 8.25 5.59
CA LEU A 72 2.84 7.57 6.47
C LEU A 72 2.90 8.20 7.86
N GLY A 73 3.19 7.37 8.84
CA GLY A 73 3.19 7.67 10.25
C GLY A 73 2.20 6.78 10.97
N ALA A 74 2.34 6.67 12.29
CA ALA A 74 1.42 5.91 13.11
C ALA A 74 0.02 6.51 13.02
N GLY A 75 -0.97 5.66 12.74
CA GLY A 75 -2.38 6.08 12.63
C GLY A 75 -2.73 6.80 11.33
N LYS A 76 -1.83 6.84 10.36
CA LYS A 76 -2.10 7.49 9.06
C LYS A 76 -2.69 6.50 8.06
N ALA A 77 -2.88 6.94 6.80
CA ALA A 77 -3.68 6.22 5.82
C ALA A 77 -3.17 4.81 5.52
N VAL A 78 -1.86 4.63 5.37
CA VAL A 78 -1.29 3.31 5.07
C VAL A 78 -1.57 2.32 6.20
N GLU A 79 -1.33 2.72 7.43
CA GLU A 79 -1.62 1.86 8.58
C GLU A 79 -3.11 1.53 8.67
N LYS A 80 -3.97 2.52 8.53
CA LYS A 80 -5.42 2.31 8.58
C LYS A 80 -5.88 1.32 7.53
N TYR A 81 -5.35 1.45 6.31
CA TYR A 81 -5.70 0.54 5.22
C TYR A 81 -5.31 -0.89 5.54
N PHE A 82 -4.05 -1.12 5.96
CA PHE A 82 -3.60 -2.45 6.30
C PHE A 82 -4.43 -3.07 7.41
N ARG A 83 -4.69 -2.33 8.49
CA ARG A 83 -5.47 -2.85 9.62
C ARG A 83 -6.90 -3.20 9.23
N SER A 84 -7.57 -2.33 8.49
CA SER A 84 -8.95 -2.59 8.09
C SER A 84 -9.06 -3.68 7.03
N SER A 85 -7.96 -4.00 6.35
CA SER A 85 -7.91 -5.05 5.33
C SER A 85 -7.42 -6.39 5.88
N GLY A 86 -7.27 -6.53 7.19
CA GLY A 86 -6.98 -7.81 7.84
C GLY A 86 -5.53 -8.04 8.22
N TRP A 87 -4.66 -7.04 8.11
CA TRP A 87 -3.28 -7.19 8.57
C TRP A 87 -3.22 -7.42 10.08
N LYS A 88 -2.37 -8.36 10.47
CA LYS A 88 -2.03 -8.61 11.88
C LYS A 88 -0.51 -8.77 12.00
N PRO A 89 0.09 -8.35 13.14
CA PRO A 89 1.51 -8.58 13.38
C PRO A 89 1.89 -10.05 13.17
N GLY A 90 3.05 -10.29 12.57
CA GLY A 90 3.53 -11.63 12.30
C GLY A 90 3.12 -12.20 10.95
N MET A 91 2.26 -11.53 10.20
CA MET A 91 1.96 -11.93 8.83
C MET A 91 3.16 -11.74 7.93
N SER A 92 3.20 -12.50 6.83
CA SER A 92 4.31 -12.50 5.88
C SER A 92 4.23 -11.31 4.90
N VAL A 93 5.33 -11.07 4.17
CA VAL A 93 5.32 -10.09 3.08
C VAL A 93 4.32 -10.47 1.99
N LEU A 94 4.07 -11.76 1.77
CA LEU A 94 3.05 -12.20 0.81
C LEU A 94 1.66 -11.77 1.27
N ASP A 95 1.36 -11.84 2.57
CA ASP A 95 0.09 -11.34 3.10
C ASP A 95 -0.03 -9.82 2.91
N ALA A 96 1.05 -9.09 3.11
CA ALA A 96 1.06 -7.64 2.88
C ALA A 96 0.82 -7.31 1.41
N TYR A 97 1.46 -8.01 0.48
CA TYR A 97 1.19 -7.85 -0.95
C TYR A 97 -0.25 -8.20 -1.31
N SER A 98 -0.77 -9.28 -0.73
CA SER A 98 -2.16 -9.69 -0.96
C SER A 98 -3.14 -8.59 -0.55
N ILE A 99 -2.89 -7.93 0.58
CA ILE A 99 -3.70 -6.80 1.03
C ILE A 99 -3.67 -5.67 0.02
N VAL A 100 -2.49 -5.28 -0.45
CA VAL A 100 -2.35 -4.17 -1.41
C VAL A 100 -2.98 -4.52 -2.76
N ASN A 101 -2.78 -5.75 -3.25
CA ASN A 101 -3.23 -6.14 -4.57
C ASN A 101 -4.68 -6.63 -4.62
N ALA A 102 -5.17 -7.23 -3.56
CA ALA A 102 -6.46 -7.92 -3.57
C ALA A 102 -7.37 -7.57 -2.38
N GLY A 103 -6.94 -6.66 -1.53
CA GLY A 103 -7.75 -6.13 -0.42
C GLY A 103 -7.89 -7.06 0.79
N ALA A 104 -7.20 -8.19 0.82
CA ALA A 104 -7.26 -9.12 1.94
C ALA A 104 -6.02 -10.03 1.95
N PRO A 105 -5.61 -10.55 3.13
CA PRO A 105 -4.54 -11.54 3.21
C PRO A 105 -4.94 -12.86 2.53
N GLY A 106 -3.95 -13.64 2.15
CA GLY A 106 -4.16 -15.02 1.67
C GLY A 106 -4.61 -15.15 0.22
N LYS A 107 -4.73 -14.07 -0.54
CA LYS A 107 -5.15 -14.10 -1.94
C LYS A 107 -3.94 -14.14 -2.86
N TYR A 108 -3.07 -15.12 -2.69
CA TYR A 108 -1.76 -15.16 -3.34
C TYR A 108 -1.82 -15.43 -4.84
N ASN A 109 -2.95 -15.93 -5.34
CA ASN A 109 -3.16 -16.21 -6.77
C ASN A 109 -3.93 -15.09 -7.48
N ALA A 110 -4.31 -14.03 -6.76
CA ALA A 110 -4.98 -12.89 -7.38
C ALA A 110 -4.03 -12.18 -8.33
N SER A 111 -4.52 -11.80 -9.51
CA SER A 111 -3.74 -11.08 -10.50
C SER A 111 -3.86 -9.58 -10.27
N ASP A 112 -2.74 -8.87 -10.31
CA ASP A 112 -2.73 -7.41 -10.28
C ASP A 112 -3.44 -6.81 -11.48
N THR A 113 -3.43 -7.50 -12.62
CA THR A 113 -4.10 -7.03 -13.83
C THR A 113 -5.59 -6.83 -13.58
N ALA A 114 -6.21 -7.73 -12.80
CA ALA A 114 -7.63 -7.60 -12.44
C ALA A 114 -7.90 -6.37 -11.56
N ALA A 115 -6.92 -5.93 -10.81
CA ALA A 115 -7.01 -4.73 -9.96
C ALA A 115 -6.45 -3.47 -10.65
N GLY A 116 -5.99 -3.59 -11.89
CA GLY A 116 -5.41 -2.47 -12.64
C GLY A 116 -3.93 -2.25 -12.39
N GLY A 117 -3.25 -3.19 -11.75
CA GLY A 117 -1.82 -3.13 -11.51
C GLY A 117 -0.99 -3.83 -12.58
N ALA A 118 0.29 -4.07 -12.28
CA ALA A 118 1.19 -4.77 -13.18
C ALA A 118 0.74 -6.22 -13.39
N PRO A 119 1.02 -6.84 -14.55
CA PRO A 119 0.71 -8.26 -14.77
C PRO A 119 1.43 -9.16 -13.77
N GLY A 120 0.82 -10.30 -13.47
CA GLY A 120 1.35 -11.31 -12.58
C GLY A 120 0.50 -11.46 -11.32
N THR A 121 0.77 -12.51 -10.57
CA THR A 121 0.11 -12.75 -9.30
C THR A 121 0.94 -12.20 -8.14
N VAL A 122 0.37 -12.17 -6.94
CA VAL A 122 1.09 -11.74 -5.74
C VAL A 122 2.38 -12.56 -5.55
N ARG A 123 2.37 -13.84 -5.89
CA ARG A 123 3.55 -14.72 -5.75
C ARG A 123 4.68 -14.38 -6.71
N ASP A 124 4.37 -13.73 -7.81
CA ASP A 124 5.35 -13.39 -8.85
C ASP A 124 6.09 -12.09 -8.54
N LYS A 125 5.74 -11.43 -7.47
CA LYS A 125 6.32 -10.16 -7.06
C LYS A 125 7.30 -10.34 -5.90
#